data_8c549fe708b51db40d9366aaf0d0f089
#
_entry.id   8c549fe708b51db40d9366aaf0d0f089
#
_cell.length_a   1.000
_cell.length_b   1.000
_cell.length_c   1.000
_cell.angle_alpha   90.00
_cell.angle_beta   90.00
_cell.angle_gamma   90.00
#
_symmetry.space_group_name_H-M   'P 1'
#
loop_
_entity.id
_entity.type
_entity.pdbx_description
1 polymer ?
#
loop_
_entity_poly.entity_id
_entity_poly.type
_entity_poly.pdbx_seq_one_letter_code
_entity_poly.pdbx_strand_id
1 'polypeptide(L)'
;MKNLKKVLALVLVVAMMASFAVSAGAASFTDNAKIVYNDAVKLLSNLDVINGFTDGSFNPEGNVTRAQTAKMIAYIMNGGEDASSTFAASAKFSDVANGYWAANSIGYCATKDIVAGAGNNLYYPNNDVTGVQLAKMALVALGYDPAIEKLTGSAWAINTINLAEDAGLFDDMNKDFNASAAASRQEAAQILYNMLLSEMVCYTDNGTNIIIGDITINTDATRKYMDKDGK
;
A
#
# COMPACT_ATOMS: atom_id res chain seq x y z
N MET A 1 -14.10 -11.68 -12.11
CA MET A 1 -12.90 -12.54 -12.02
C MET A 1 -11.61 -11.79 -11.65
N LYS A 2 -11.41 -10.51 -12.04
CA LYS A 2 -10.21 -9.72 -11.63
C LYS A 2 -10.11 -9.49 -10.11
N ASN A 3 -11.24 -9.30 -9.44
CA ASN A 3 -11.27 -9.01 -7.99
C ASN A 3 -11.05 -10.26 -7.13
N LEU A 4 -11.49 -11.44 -7.58
CA LEU A 4 -11.32 -12.69 -6.87
C LEU A 4 -9.83 -13.06 -6.66
N LYS A 5 -8.95 -12.72 -7.62
CA LYS A 5 -7.51 -12.96 -7.49
C LYS A 5 -6.84 -12.01 -6.49
N LYS A 6 -7.34 -10.75 -6.36
CA LYS A 6 -6.85 -9.78 -5.37
C LYS A 6 -7.21 -10.21 -3.95
N VAL A 7 -8.44 -10.65 -3.75
CA VAL A 7 -8.96 -11.20 -2.48
C VAL A 7 -8.21 -12.45 -2.08
N LEU A 8 -7.96 -13.36 -3.04
CA LEU A 8 -7.25 -14.60 -2.75
C LEU A 8 -5.82 -14.35 -2.28
N ALA A 9 -5.12 -13.34 -2.82
CA ALA A 9 -3.78 -12.97 -2.40
C ALA A 9 -3.76 -12.43 -0.95
N LEU A 10 -4.71 -11.55 -0.60
CA LEU A 10 -4.78 -10.99 0.76
C LEU A 10 -5.26 -12.02 1.79
N VAL A 11 -6.23 -12.86 1.43
CA VAL A 11 -6.69 -13.99 2.28
C VAL A 11 -5.55 -14.99 2.51
N LEU A 12 -4.66 -15.19 1.52
CA LEU A 12 -3.50 -16.06 1.68
C LEU A 12 -2.49 -15.46 2.67
N VAL A 13 -2.28 -14.13 2.66
CA VAL A 13 -1.42 -13.43 3.65
C VAL A 13 -2.03 -13.51 5.04
N VAL A 14 -3.34 -13.30 5.20
CA VAL A 14 -4.04 -13.44 6.49
C VAL A 14 -4.06 -14.89 6.97
N ALA A 15 -4.21 -15.87 6.07
CA ALA A 15 -4.13 -17.29 6.41
C ALA A 15 -2.70 -17.73 6.80
N MET A 16 -1.66 -17.12 6.20
CA MET A 16 -0.28 -17.28 6.64
C MET A 16 -0.07 -16.73 8.05
N MET A 17 -0.68 -15.60 8.42
CA MET A 17 -0.60 -15.05 9.77
C MET A 17 -1.14 -16.01 10.83
N ALA A 18 -2.19 -16.76 10.54
CA ALA A 18 -2.77 -17.75 11.46
C ALA A 18 -1.89 -19.00 11.67
N SER A 19 -1.00 -19.32 10.74
CA SER A 19 -0.09 -20.48 10.82
C SER A 19 1.27 -20.17 11.46
N PHE A 20 1.63 -18.89 11.61
CA PHE A 20 2.90 -18.45 12.22
C PHE A 20 2.91 -18.37 13.75
N ALA A 21 1.92 -18.94 14.44
CA ALA A 21 1.93 -19.08 15.91
C ALA A 21 3.02 -20.04 16.45
N VAL A 22 4.02 -20.44 15.64
CA VAL A 22 5.10 -21.34 16.06
C VAL A 22 6.45 -20.68 15.87
N SER A 23 6.98 -20.14 16.97
CA SER A 23 8.39 -19.96 17.33
C SER A 23 9.41 -19.75 16.18
N ALA A 24 9.21 -18.74 15.34
CA ALA A 24 10.35 -18.11 14.69
C ALA A 24 10.96 -17.12 15.70
N GLY A 25 12.25 -17.18 15.96
CA GLY A 25 12.92 -16.19 16.77
C GLY A 25 12.58 -14.80 16.21
N ALA A 26 11.98 -13.96 17.03
CA ALA A 26 11.61 -12.61 16.61
C ALA A 26 12.84 -11.94 16.00
N ALA A 27 12.70 -11.33 14.82
CA ALA A 27 13.76 -10.51 14.25
C ALA A 27 14.22 -9.51 15.33
N SER A 28 15.44 -9.67 15.80
CA SER A 28 16.00 -8.80 16.81
C SER A 28 16.99 -7.88 16.12
N PHE A 29 16.62 -6.61 16.02
CA PHE A 29 17.48 -5.60 15.42
C PHE A 29 18.40 -4.98 16.47
N THR A 30 19.60 -4.60 16.07
CA THR A 30 20.60 -3.99 16.99
C THR A 30 20.11 -2.67 17.57
N ASP A 31 19.19 -2.01 16.91
CA ASP A 31 18.55 -0.74 17.30
C ASP A 31 17.08 -0.92 17.76
N ASN A 32 16.71 -2.12 18.18
CA ASN A 32 15.34 -2.47 18.58
C ASN A 32 14.75 -1.53 19.64
N ALA A 33 15.58 -0.99 20.54
CA ALA A 33 15.15 -0.04 21.56
C ALA A 33 14.62 1.30 21.01
N LYS A 34 14.89 1.62 19.73
CA LYS A 34 14.40 2.81 19.04
C LYS A 34 13.10 2.55 18.26
N ILE A 35 12.69 1.30 18.13
CA ILE A 35 11.47 0.93 17.40
C ILE A 35 10.27 1.17 18.32
N VAL A 36 9.38 2.06 17.91
CA VAL A 36 8.14 2.38 18.62
C VAL A 36 7.03 1.41 18.21
N TYR A 37 6.89 1.13 16.92
CA TYR A 37 5.84 0.26 16.35
C TYR A 37 6.33 -1.19 16.27
N ASN A 38 6.62 -1.78 17.44
CA ASN A 38 7.26 -3.09 17.54
C ASN A 38 6.47 -4.22 16.88
N ASP A 39 5.15 -4.25 17.06
CA ASP A 39 4.31 -5.32 16.51
C ASP A 39 4.27 -5.26 14.98
N ALA A 40 4.14 -4.05 14.41
CA ALA A 40 4.16 -3.84 12.99
C ALA A 40 5.51 -4.24 12.37
N VAL A 41 6.62 -3.76 12.93
CA VAL A 41 7.97 -4.10 12.45
C VAL A 41 8.22 -5.60 12.55
N LYS A 42 7.86 -6.22 13.67
CA LYS A 42 8.03 -7.66 13.89
C LYS A 42 7.21 -8.48 12.89
N LEU A 43 5.92 -8.15 12.70
CA LEU A 43 5.07 -8.87 11.75
C LEU A 43 5.61 -8.75 10.33
N LEU A 44 5.86 -7.53 9.86
CA LEU A 44 6.29 -7.29 8.48
C LEU A 44 7.69 -7.84 8.21
N SER A 45 8.57 -7.90 9.21
CA SER A 45 9.88 -8.56 9.08
C SER A 45 9.75 -10.08 9.02
N ASN A 46 8.84 -10.68 9.80
CA ASN A 46 8.57 -12.11 9.74
C ASN A 46 7.91 -12.52 8.42
N LEU A 47 7.21 -11.61 7.76
CA LEU A 47 6.62 -11.80 6.44
C LEU A 47 7.57 -11.43 5.29
N ASP A 48 8.83 -11.09 5.56
CA ASP A 48 9.81 -10.62 4.57
C ASP A 48 9.39 -9.37 3.77
N VAL A 49 8.38 -8.63 4.25
CA VAL A 49 7.91 -7.38 3.60
C VAL A 49 8.92 -6.26 3.80
N ILE A 50 9.49 -6.16 5.01
CA ILE A 50 10.50 -5.15 5.36
C ILE A 50 11.64 -5.81 6.14
N ASN A 51 12.85 -5.74 5.61
CA ASN A 51 14.01 -6.37 6.20
C ASN A 51 14.96 -5.33 6.80
N GLY A 52 15.79 -5.75 7.77
CA GLY A 52 16.87 -4.94 8.31
C GLY A 52 18.04 -4.79 7.34
N PHE A 53 19.04 -4.05 7.77
CA PHE A 53 20.29 -3.84 7.05
C PHE A 53 21.34 -4.92 7.39
N THR A 54 22.41 -4.95 6.61
CA THR A 54 23.50 -5.95 6.78
C THR A 54 24.26 -5.82 8.10
N ASP A 55 24.19 -4.67 8.77
CA ASP A 55 24.74 -4.42 10.11
C ASP A 55 23.81 -4.88 11.25
N GLY A 56 22.67 -5.48 10.90
CA GLY A 56 21.66 -5.95 11.84
C GLY A 56 20.72 -4.87 12.34
N SER A 57 20.81 -3.63 11.86
CA SER A 57 19.90 -2.55 12.24
C SER A 57 18.60 -2.58 11.43
N PHE A 58 17.53 -2.03 11.99
CA PHE A 58 16.28 -1.72 11.30
C PHE A 58 16.27 -0.30 10.73
N ASN A 59 16.94 0.64 11.39
CA ASN A 59 16.93 2.08 11.11
C ASN A 59 15.51 2.69 11.13
N PRO A 60 14.82 2.67 12.29
CA PRO A 60 13.40 3.03 12.38
C PRO A 60 13.09 4.47 11.93
N GLU A 61 14.03 5.40 12.17
CA GLU A 61 13.88 6.82 11.83
C GLU A 61 14.33 7.18 10.41
N GLY A 62 14.93 6.24 9.68
CA GLY A 62 15.32 6.46 8.29
C GLY A 62 14.09 6.56 7.39
N ASN A 63 14.07 7.48 6.42
CA ASN A 63 12.97 7.63 5.48
C ASN A 63 12.86 6.43 4.53
N VAL A 64 11.66 6.18 4.04
CA VAL A 64 11.42 5.22 2.96
C VAL A 64 11.29 5.93 1.62
N THR A 65 11.86 5.33 0.59
CA THR A 65 11.74 5.86 -0.77
C THR A 65 10.50 5.33 -1.48
N ARG A 66 10.10 6.00 -2.56
CA ARG A 66 9.00 5.58 -3.44
C ARG A 66 9.23 4.17 -4.01
N ALA A 67 10.47 3.83 -4.35
CA ALA A 67 10.82 2.49 -4.84
C ALA A 67 10.69 1.41 -3.76
N GLN A 68 11.17 1.68 -2.55
CA GLN A 68 11.03 0.77 -1.42
C GLN A 68 9.55 0.53 -1.08
N THR A 69 8.76 1.58 -1.04
CA THR A 69 7.32 1.49 -0.79
C THR A 69 6.60 0.67 -1.86
N ALA A 70 6.91 0.90 -3.13
CA ALA A 70 6.34 0.11 -4.22
C ALA A 70 6.72 -1.37 -4.10
N LYS A 71 7.97 -1.68 -3.68
CA LYS A 71 8.39 -3.06 -3.46
C LYS A 71 7.62 -3.72 -2.32
N MET A 72 7.47 -3.06 -1.18
CA MET A 72 6.73 -3.59 -0.03
C MET A 72 5.27 -3.89 -0.39
N ILE A 73 4.57 -2.93 -1.01
CA ILE A 73 3.17 -3.11 -1.40
C ILE A 73 3.03 -4.17 -2.49
N ALA A 74 3.90 -4.18 -3.51
CA ALA A 74 3.87 -5.20 -4.54
C ALA A 74 4.06 -6.61 -3.97
N TYR A 75 4.97 -6.77 -3.01
CA TYR A 75 5.23 -8.03 -2.33
C TYR A 75 3.99 -8.50 -1.55
N ILE A 76 3.37 -7.64 -0.76
CA ILE A 76 2.12 -7.93 -0.04
C ILE A 76 1.01 -8.34 -1.05
N MET A 77 0.82 -7.54 -2.09
CA MET A 77 -0.25 -7.77 -3.07
C MET A 77 -0.01 -8.96 -3.98
N ASN A 78 1.22 -9.45 -4.06
CA ASN A 78 1.61 -10.65 -4.82
C ASN A 78 1.69 -11.92 -3.94
N GLY A 79 1.12 -11.87 -2.74
CA GLY A 79 1.01 -13.03 -1.86
C GLY A 79 2.30 -13.42 -1.17
N GLY A 80 3.23 -12.47 -0.95
CA GLY A 80 4.52 -12.75 -0.32
C GLY A 80 5.60 -13.22 -1.30
N GLU A 81 5.38 -13.01 -2.61
CA GLU A 81 6.37 -13.33 -3.64
C GLU A 81 6.91 -12.05 -4.30
N ASP A 82 8.18 -12.07 -4.69
CA ASP A 82 8.76 -10.95 -5.43
C ASP A 82 8.02 -10.76 -6.77
N ALA A 83 7.70 -9.50 -7.10
CA ALA A 83 6.95 -9.18 -8.33
C ALA A 83 7.67 -9.61 -9.61
N SER A 84 8.99 -9.86 -9.57
CA SER A 84 9.75 -10.40 -10.70
C SER A 84 9.36 -11.81 -11.08
N SER A 85 8.77 -12.59 -10.16
CA SER A 85 8.28 -13.95 -10.42
C SER A 85 7.04 -13.98 -11.31
N THR A 86 6.24 -12.90 -11.28
CA THR A 86 4.91 -12.83 -11.93
C THR A 86 4.75 -11.67 -12.91
N PHE A 87 5.66 -10.72 -12.90
CA PHE A 87 5.58 -9.48 -13.65
C PHE A 87 6.92 -9.12 -14.31
N ALA A 88 6.97 -9.12 -15.64
CA ALA A 88 8.12 -8.58 -16.37
C ALA A 88 8.05 -7.03 -16.37
N ALA A 89 9.13 -6.37 -15.95
CA ALA A 89 9.20 -4.92 -15.98
C ALA A 89 8.96 -4.41 -17.40
N SER A 90 7.94 -3.58 -17.56
CA SER A 90 7.82 -2.73 -18.73
C SER A 90 8.22 -1.32 -18.31
N ALA A 91 9.05 -0.64 -19.09
CA ALA A 91 9.47 0.72 -18.85
C ALA A 91 8.27 1.67 -18.92
N LYS A 92 7.51 1.77 -17.83
CA LYS A 92 6.37 2.69 -17.71
C LYS A 92 6.85 4.12 -17.41
N PHE A 93 8.04 4.24 -16.81
CA PHE A 93 8.64 5.53 -16.44
C PHE A 93 10.05 5.61 -17.00
N SER A 94 10.40 6.74 -17.60
CA SER A 94 11.67 6.93 -18.29
C SER A 94 12.90 6.96 -17.36
N ASP A 95 12.68 7.24 -16.08
CA ASP A 95 13.72 7.25 -15.04
C ASP A 95 13.81 5.91 -14.25
N VAL A 96 13.07 4.90 -14.68
CA VAL A 96 13.13 3.54 -14.12
C VAL A 96 13.61 2.58 -15.20
N ALA A 97 14.91 2.32 -15.24
CA ALA A 97 15.50 1.36 -16.18
C ALA A 97 15.00 -0.07 -15.90
N ASN A 98 14.85 -0.91 -16.93
CA ASN A 98 14.40 -2.30 -16.78
C ASN A 98 15.27 -3.14 -15.82
N GLY A 99 16.55 -2.81 -15.67
CA GLY A 99 17.47 -3.45 -14.72
C GLY A 99 17.49 -2.80 -13.33
N TYR A 100 16.65 -1.81 -13.07
CA TYR A 100 16.56 -1.21 -11.74
C TYR A 100 15.95 -2.22 -10.75
N TRP A 101 16.51 -2.32 -9.56
CA TRP A 101 16.15 -3.36 -8.58
C TRP A 101 14.65 -3.43 -8.21
N ALA A 102 13.95 -2.31 -8.30
CA ALA A 102 12.51 -2.22 -8.01
C ALA A 102 11.65 -2.09 -9.29
N ALA A 103 12.22 -2.22 -10.50
CA ALA A 103 11.49 -1.97 -11.74
C ALA A 103 10.23 -2.83 -11.86
N ASN A 104 10.31 -4.12 -11.53
CA ASN A 104 9.16 -5.03 -11.58
C ASN A 104 8.07 -4.63 -10.59
N SER A 105 8.44 -4.27 -9.36
CA SER A 105 7.49 -3.85 -8.33
C SER A 105 6.82 -2.51 -8.68
N ILE A 106 7.58 -1.55 -9.21
CA ILE A 106 7.05 -0.27 -9.69
C ILE A 106 6.08 -0.52 -10.86
N GLY A 107 6.48 -1.35 -11.83
CA GLY A 107 5.64 -1.73 -12.95
C GLY A 107 4.35 -2.46 -12.51
N TYR A 108 4.47 -3.39 -11.57
CA TYR A 108 3.33 -4.07 -10.95
C TYR A 108 2.34 -3.08 -10.32
N CYS A 109 2.83 -2.20 -9.45
CA CYS A 109 2.02 -1.18 -8.79
C CYS A 109 1.40 -0.20 -9.80
N ALA A 110 2.15 0.18 -10.85
CA ALA A 110 1.66 1.08 -11.87
C ALA A 110 0.57 0.45 -12.77
N THR A 111 0.62 -0.86 -13.00
CA THR A 111 -0.40 -1.58 -13.76
C THR A 111 -1.72 -1.74 -12.98
N LYS A 112 -1.63 -1.64 -11.65
CA LYS A 112 -2.78 -1.71 -10.74
C LYS A 112 -3.24 -0.34 -10.23
N ASP A 113 -2.72 0.74 -10.81
CA ASP A 113 -2.98 2.14 -10.41
C ASP A 113 -2.63 2.48 -8.95
N ILE A 114 -1.89 1.58 -8.27
CA ILE A 114 -1.38 1.80 -6.90
C ILE A 114 -0.40 2.96 -6.87
N VAL A 115 0.42 3.09 -7.91
CA VAL A 115 1.33 4.22 -8.08
C VAL A 115 1.06 4.96 -9.38
N ALA A 116 1.22 6.27 -9.33
CA ALA A 116 1.24 7.15 -10.49
C ALA A 116 2.62 7.80 -10.65
N GLY A 117 2.94 8.20 -11.86
CA GLY A 117 4.09 9.05 -12.12
C GLY A 117 3.91 10.46 -11.55
N ALA A 118 5.00 11.18 -11.46
CA ALA A 118 5.04 12.59 -11.01
C ALA A 118 4.91 13.61 -12.15
N GLY A 119 4.45 13.17 -13.31
CA GLY A 119 4.40 13.95 -14.54
C GLY A 119 5.60 13.67 -15.46
N ASN A 120 5.51 14.08 -16.72
CA ASN A 120 6.56 13.91 -17.74
C ASN A 120 7.13 12.48 -17.87
N ASN A 121 6.31 11.48 -17.61
CA ASN A 121 6.69 10.06 -17.59
C ASN A 121 7.82 9.72 -16.60
N LEU A 122 7.90 10.44 -15.47
CA LEU A 122 8.88 10.23 -14.40
C LEU A 122 8.22 9.64 -13.15
N TYR A 123 8.94 8.79 -12.44
CA TYR A 123 8.51 8.17 -11.18
C TYR A 123 9.23 8.75 -9.95
N TYR A 124 10.48 9.13 -10.11
CA TYR A 124 11.41 9.54 -9.03
C TYR A 124 11.58 8.46 -7.96
N PRO A 125 12.13 7.29 -8.31
CA PRO A 125 12.17 6.10 -7.44
C PRO A 125 12.92 6.33 -6.13
N ASN A 126 13.92 7.21 -6.11
CA ASN A 126 14.77 7.49 -4.96
C ASN A 126 14.28 8.64 -4.07
N ASN A 127 13.19 9.32 -4.46
CA ASN A 127 12.62 10.34 -3.60
C ASN A 127 11.91 9.70 -2.41
N ASP A 128 11.94 10.36 -1.26
CA ASP A 128 11.19 9.97 -0.09
C ASP A 128 9.68 9.98 -0.39
N VAL A 129 8.95 9.06 0.22
CA VAL A 129 7.49 9.04 0.20
C VAL A 129 6.96 9.72 1.45
N THR A 130 5.92 10.54 1.30
CA THR A 130 5.23 11.09 2.47
C THR A 130 4.20 10.10 3.02
N GLY A 131 3.82 10.25 4.30
CA GLY A 131 2.78 9.41 4.92
C GLY A 131 1.48 9.39 4.12
N VAL A 132 1.04 10.55 3.61
CA VAL A 132 -0.18 10.64 2.79
C VAL A 132 0.00 9.96 1.41
N GLN A 133 1.18 10.01 0.81
CA GLN A 133 1.45 9.28 -0.43
C GLN A 133 1.43 7.77 -0.21
N LEU A 134 2.04 7.29 0.88
CA LEU A 134 2.00 5.89 1.27
C LEU A 134 0.57 5.44 1.57
N ALA A 135 -0.20 6.22 2.33
CA ALA A 135 -1.61 5.93 2.62
C ALA A 135 -2.45 5.83 1.35
N LYS A 136 -2.25 6.72 0.37
CA LYS A 136 -2.90 6.61 -0.94
C LYS A 136 -2.56 5.30 -1.64
N MET A 137 -1.30 4.89 -1.65
CA MET A 137 -0.88 3.63 -2.25
C MET A 137 -1.54 2.43 -1.54
N ALA A 138 -1.61 2.46 -0.20
CA ALA A 138 -2.27 1.43 0.60
C ALA A 138 -3.79 1.36 0.33
N LEU A 139 -4.48 2.50 0.28
CA LEU A 139 -5.91 2.57 -0.06
C LEU A 139 -6.20 1.96 -1.43
N VAL A 140 -5.42 2.33 -2.45
CA VAL A 140 -5.62 1.76 -3.80
C VAL A 140 -5.32 0.26 -3.82
N ALA A 141 -4.33 -0.20 -3.05
CA ALA A 141 -4.06 -1.62 -2.88
C ALA A 141 -5.24 -2.36 -2.22
N LEU A 142 -5.92 -1.73 -1.25
CA LEU A 142 -7.15 -2.25 -0.62
C LEU A 142 -8.37 -2.25 -1.57
N GLY A 143 -8.28 -1.61 -2.74
CA GLY A 143 -9.33 -1.60 -3.75
C GLY A 143 -10.09 -0.28 -3.87
N TYR A 144 -9.73 0.75 -3.11
CA TYR A 144 -10.32 2.08 -3.26
C TYR A 144 -10.00 2.66 -4.65
N ASP A 145 -11.04 3.11 -5.35
CA ASP A 145 -10.90 3.71 -6.69
C ASP A 145 -10.48 5.19 -6.57
N PRO A 146 -9.32 5.58 -7.11
CA PRO A 146 -8.82 6.95 -6.96
C PRO A 146 -9.72 8.03 -7.59
N ALA A 147 -10.51 7.70 -8.59
CA ALA A 147 -11.40 8.65 -9.24
C ALA A 147 -12.69 8.84 -8.43
N ILE A 148 -13.30 7.74 -7.96
CA ILE A 148 -14.50 7.74 -7.14
C ILE A 148 -14.24 8.44 -5.81
N GLU A 149 -13.13 8.09 -5.14
CA GLU A 149 -12.74 8.62 -3.84
C GLU A 149 -12.04 9.98 -3.93
N LYS A 150 -11.93 10.54 -5.14
CA LYS A 150 -11.28 11.85 -5.39
C LYS A 150 -9.85 11.94 -4.83
N LEU A 151 -9.11 10.82 -4.94
CA LEU A 151 -7.69 10.75 -4.54
C LEU A 151 -6.76 11.34 -5.62
N THR A 152 -7.31 12.17 -6.51
CA THR A 152 -6.61 12.89 -7.58
C THR A 152 -7.06 14.36 -7.58
N GLY A 153 -6.39 15.22 -8.37
CA GLY A 153 -6.70 16.66 -8.42
C GLY A 153 -6.18 17.43 -7.20
N SER A 154 -6.66 18.65 -6.98
CA SER A 154 -6.09 19.57 -5.98
C SER A 154 -6.36 19.16 -4.52
N ALA A 155 -7.45 18.46 -4.26
CA ALA A 155 -7.86 18.04 -2.92
C ALA A 155 -7.40 16.62 -2.54
N TRP A 156 -6.60 15.97 -3.39
CA TRP A 156 -6.24 14.57 -3.23
C TRP A 156 -5.66 14.24 -1.84
N ALA A 157 -4.81 15.11 -1.30
CA ALA A 157 -4.12 14.85 -0.04
C ALA A 157 -5.08 14.84 1.15
N ILE A 158 -5.99 15.83 1.23
CA ILE A 158 -6.96 15.88 2.33
C ILE A 158 -7.98 14.74 2.21
N ASN A 159 -8.42 14.40 1.00
CA ASN A 159 -9.31 13.27 0.79
C ASN A 159 -8.63 11.95 1.16
N THR A 160 -7.33 11.81 0.84
CA THR A 160 -6.55 10.64 1.23
C THR A 160 -6.42 10.53 2.75
N ILE A 161 -6.13 11.63 3.46
CA ILE A 161 -6.00 11.62 4.92
C ILE A 161 -7.32 11.18 5.56
N ASN A 162 -8.42 11.82 5.21
CA ASN A 162 -9.73 11.48 5.77
C ASN A 162 -10.08 10.00 5.50
N LEU A 163 -9.86 9.53 4.28
CA LEU A 163 -10.16 8.15 3.92
C LEU A 163 -9.22 7.14 4.60
N ALA A 164 -7.95 7.52 4.82
CA ALA A 164 -6.99 6.69 5.54
C ALA A 164 -7.34 6.56 7.03
N GLU A 165 -7.84 7.64 7.65
CA GLU A 165 -8.38 7.60 9.01
C GLU A 165 -9.62 6.71 9.08
N ASP A 166 -10.57 6.88 8.17
CA ASP A 166 -11.79 6.06 8.10
C ASP A 166 -11.48 4.56 7.87
N ALA A 167 -10.43 4.26 7.11
CA ALA A 167 -9.99 2.90 6.82
C ALA A 167 -9.08 2.32 7.92
N GLY A 168 -8.76 3.07 8.98
CA GLY A 168 -7.89 2.65 10.08
C GLY A 168 -6.41 2.60 9.72
N LEU A 169 -5.97 3.17 8.58
CA LEU A 169 -4.56 3.13 8.18
C LEU A 169 -3.64 3.92 9.11
N PHE A 170 -4.18 4.90 9.83
CA PHE A 170 -3.46 5.73 10.78
C PHE A 170 -3.73 5.35 12.24
N ASP A 171 -4.40 4.22 12.49
CA ASP A 171 -4.61 3.70 13.83
C ASP A 171 -3.26 3.44 14.51
N ASP A 172 -3.21 3.74 15.80
CA ASP A 172 -2.04 3.56 16.66
C ASP A 172 -0.79 4.36 16.24
N MET A 173 -0.94 5.34 15.34
CA MET A 173 0.15 6.26 15.03
C MET A 173 0.42 7.21 16.21
N ASN A 174 1.69 7.56 16.41
CA ASN A 174 2.07 8.51 17.45
C ASN A 174 1.38 9.87 17.26
N LYS A 175 1.21 10.62 18.37
CA LYS A 175 0.55 11.93 18.34
C LYS A 175 1.26 12.97 17.46
N ASP A 176 2.54 12.81 17.26
CA ASP A 176 3.41 13.68 16.44
C ASP A 176 3.52 13.22 15.00
N PHE A 177 2.84 12.13 14.64
CA PHE A 177 2.80 11.68 13.26
C PHE A 177 2.25 12.78 12.34
N ASN A 178 3.02 13.08 11.30
CA ASN A 178 2.65 14.05 10.28
C ASN A 178 2.59 13.39 8.91
N ALA A 179 1.40 13.06 8.46
CA ALA A 179 1.18 12.42 7.16
C ALA A 179 1.75 13.22 5.97
N SER A 180 1.95 14.53 6.11
CA SER A 180 2.54 15.37 5.06
C SER A 180 4.06 15.36 5.03
N ALA A 181 4.72 14.85 6.08
CA ALA A 181 6.16 14.68 6.13
C ALA A 181 6.60 13.37 5.44
N ALA A 182 7.91 13.25 5.18
CA ALA A 182 8.50 12.00 4.74
C ALA A 182 8.25 10.92 5.80
N ALA A 183 7.76 9.76 5.38
CA ALA A 183 7.49 8.66 6.27
C ALA A 183 8.79 7.95 6.66
N SER A 184 8.98 7.73 7.95
CA SER A 184 10.05 6.88 8.45
C SER A 184 9.75 5.39 8.19
N ARG A 185 10.78 4.55 8.30
CA ARG A 185 10.63 3.10 8.07
C ARG A 185 9.67 2.46 9.07
N GLN A 186 9.68 2.89 10.32
CA GLN A 186 8.74 2.37 11.31
C GLN A 186 7.30 2.89 11.11
N GLU A 187 7.12 4.15 10.67
CA GLU A 187 5.80 4.66 10.29
C GLU A 187 5.25 3.94 9.04
N ALA A 188 6.11 3.70 8.06
CA ALA A 188 5.73 2.91 6.90
C ALA A 188 5.34 1.47 7.31
N ALA A 189 6.05 0.87 8.25
CA ALA A 189 5.68 -0.44 8.78
C ALA A 189 4.31 -0.39 9.48
N GLN A 190 4.02 0.64 10.30
CA GLN A 190 2.72 0.74 10.96
C GLN A 190 1.57 0.92 9.95
N ILE A 191 1.72 1.78 8.96
CA ILE A 191 0.69 1.99 7.92
C ILE A 191 0.45 0.70 7.13
N LEU A 192 1.49 -0.05 6.75
CA LEU A 192 1.35 -1.32 6.04
C LEU A 192 0.79 -2.44 6.92
N TYR A 193 1.12 -2.44 8.21
CA TYR A 193 0.51 -3.34 9.20
C TYR A 193 -0.99 -3.09 9.30
N ASN A 194 -1.40 -1.82 9.44
CA ASN A 194 -2.80 -1.44 9.47
C ASN A 194 -3.52 -1.79 8.15
N MET A 195 -2.85 -1.60 7.00
CA MET A 195 -3.38 -2.03 5.70
C MET A 195 -3.68 -3.54 5.67
N LEU A 196 -2.83 -4.39 6.27
CA LEU A 196 -3.08 -5.83 6.33
C LEU A 196 -4.28 -6.20 7.20
N LEU A 197 -4.63 -5.35 8.17
CA LEU A 197 -5.77 -5.55 9.08
C LEU A 197 -7.07 -4.93 8.54
N SER A 198 -6.96 -3.99 7.59
CA SER A 198 -8.10 -3.27 7.02
C SER A 198 -8.92 -4.14 6.06
N GLU A 199 -10.21 -3.84 5.96
CA GLU A 199 -11.10 -4.49 5.01
C GLU A 199 -10.80 -4.03 3.58
N MET A 200 -10.84 -4.97 2.64
CA MET A 200 -10.81 -4.65 1.22
C MET A 200 -12.15 -4.08 0.76
N VAL A 201 -12.11 -3.25 -0.26
CA VAL A 201 -13.32 -2.66 -0.83
C VAL A 201 -13.49 -3.02 -2.31
N CYS A 202 -14.72 -3.00 -2.75
CA CYS A 202 -15.10 -3.05 -4.16
C CYS A 202 -16.26 -2.06 -4.38
N TYR A 203 -16.58 -1.80 -5.63
CA TYR A 203 -17.69 -0.92 -5.99
C TYR A 203 -18.73 -1.72 -6.76
N THR A 204 -20.00 -1.51 -6.38
CA THR A 204 -21.11 -2.02 -7.17
C THR A 204 -21.36 -1.06 -8.32
N ASP A 205 -21.32 -1.59 -9.52
CA ASP A 205 -21.62 -0.95 -10.79
C ASP A 205 -21.10 0.49 -10.99
N ASN A 206 -20.53 0.74 -12.12
CA ASN A 206 -20.25 2.10 -12.59
C ASN A 206 -21.56 2.85 -12.59
N GLY A 207 -21.71 3.87 -11.75
CA GLY A 207 -22.91 4.64 -11.56
C GLY A 207 -23.75 4.77 -12.84
N THR A 208 -25.03 4.49 -12.75
CA THR A 208 -25.92 4.55 -13.90
C THR A 208 -26.35 6.01 -14.09
N ASN A 209 -26.17 6.55 -15.29
CA ASN A 209 -26.75 7.84 -15.65
C ASN A 209 -28.26 7.66 -15.83
N ILE A 210 -29.05 8.18 -14.92
CA ILE A 210 -30.49 8.26 -15.07
C ILE A 210 -30.81 9.57 -15.77
N ILE A 211 -31.34 9.52 -16.99
CA ILE A 211 -31.74 10.69 -17.78
C ILE A 211 -33.25 10.89 -17.62
N ILE A 212 -33.64 12.02 -17.04
CA ILE A 212 -35.04 12.42 -16.93
C ILE A 212 -35.18 13.77 -17.63
N GLY A 213 -35.68 13.76 -18.88
CA GLY A 213 -35.73 14.97 -19.74
C GLY A 213 -34.29 15.47 -20.00
N ASP A 214 -34.04 16.76 -19.69
CA ASP A 214 -32.72 17.37 -19.83
C ASP A 214 -31.82 17.22 -18.58
N ILE A 215 -32.26 16.47 -17.57
CA ILE A 215 -31.56 16.27 -16.30
C ILE A 215 -30.86 14.91 -16.33
N THR A 216 -29.52 14.91 -16.19
CA THR A 216 -28.74 13.69 -15.99
C THR A 216 -28.42 13.56 -14.50
N ILE A 217 -28.93 12.51 -13.88
CA ILE A 217 -28.59 12.13 -12.50
C ILE A 217 -27.55 11.03 -12.59
N ASN A 218 -26.32 11.33 -12.12
CA ASN A 218 -25.30 10.31 -11.92
C ASN A 218 -25.56 9.64 -10.56
N THR A 219 -25.85 8.35 -10.59
CA THR A 219 -25.77 7.56 -9.36
C THR A 219 -24.31 7.17 -9.16
N ASP A 220 -23.68 7.73 -8.14
CA ASP A 220 -22.29 7.37 -7.80
C ASP A 220 -22.20 5.88 -7.49
N ALA A 221 -21.09 5.26 -7.93
CA ALA A 221 -20.80 3.89 -7.58
C ALA A 221 -20.71 3.75 -6.05
N THR A 222 -21.44 2.79 -5.49
CA THR A 222 -21.47 2.60 -4.04
C THR A 222 -20.32 1.70 -3.61
N ARG A 223 -19.49 2.18 -2.67
CA ARG A 223 -18.46 1.41 -2.00
C ARG A 223 -19.09 0.29 -1.17
N LYS A 224 -18.52 -0.90 -1.29
CA LYS A 224 -18.84 -2.05 -0.43
C LYS A 224 -17.57 -2.60 0.16
N TYR A 225 -17.63 -2.92 1.43
CA TYR A 225 -16.59 -3.67 2.11
C TYR A 225 -16.75 -5.14 1.78
N MET A 226 -15.64 -5.81 1.50
CA MET A 226 -15.62 -7.23 1.22
C MET A 226 -15.47 -7.97 2.55
N ASP A 227 -16.35 -8.92 2.80
CA ASP A 227 -16.19 -9.79 3.95
C ASP A 227 -14.95 -10.69 3.80
N LYS A 228 -14.62 -11.42 4.89
CA LYS A 228 -13.45 -12.31 4.92
C LYS A 228 -13.50 -13.43 3.88
N ASP A 229 -14.68 -13.68 3.32
CA ASP A 229 -14.92 -14.70 2.28
C ASP A 229 -14.90 -14.08 0.87
N GLY A 230 -14.67 -12.76 0.76
CA GLY A 230 -14.59 -12.01 -0.50
C GLY A 230 -15.93 -11.87 -1.23
N LYS A 231 -17.03 -11.85 -0.49
CA LYS A 231 -18.41 -11.69 -1.00
C LYS A 231 -18.96 -10.31 -0.75
#